data_be30451fae4df01a23a15f5b9e24f0cd
#
_entry.id   be30451fae4df01a23a15f5b9e24f0cd
#
_cell.length_a   1.000
_cell.length_b   1.000
_cell.length_c   1.000
_cell.angle_alpha   90.00
_cell.angle_beta   90.00
_cell.angle_gamma   90.00
#
_symmetry.space_group_name_H-M   'P 1'
#
loop_
_entity.id
_entity.type
_entity.pdbx_description
1 polymer ?
#
loop_
_entity_poly.entity_id
_entity_poly.type
_entity_poly.pdbx_seq_one_letter_code
_entity_poly.pdbx_strand_id
1 'polypeptide(L)'
;MSDLPHYPLYVAGDFTAGSLGQVMDSINPATGEVWATFDCASPEDINRAVSAARATLDNPEWRDMTATARGKLLFRLADLIAEHAGELGRIETTDSGKLAAETTAQTGYVADYYRYYAGLADKIEGAVLPIDKPDMHVFTQRLPIGIVAAVVPWNAQMFLAATKLAPALAAGCCVILKASEVAPAPMIAFARLLDQVGFPKGVVSVVTGDAENCAIPLTRHAHVDRIAFTGGPETARHVIQNSAENFAVTTLELGGKSPIIVFDDADIDAAANGLIAGNFGASGQSCVAGTRGLVHRPVYDALVAVITDKAKGLIVGDPHDPATHLGPLCTTAQVTRIKETLHKARAQGAIVAFGGGRADAGPHYVQPTLVLCNTPETATLKVEMFGP
;
A
#
# COMPACT_ATOMS: atom_id res chain seq x y z
N MET A 1 14.14 6.28 -30.07
CA MET A 1 13.31 6.24 -28.87
C MET A 1 13.98 5.20 -27.99
N SER A 2 14.43 5.53 -26.77
CA SER A 2 14.92 4.52 -25.83
C SER A 2 13.75 3.60 -25.53
N ASP A 3 13.96 2.27 -25.64
CA ASP A 3 12.95 1.32 -25.24
C ASP A 3 12.67 1.51 -23.75
N LEU A 4 11.50 2.09 -23.43
CA LEU A 4 11.05 2.21 -22.03
C LEU A 4 10.81 0.81 -21.46
N PRO A 5 11.08 0.57 -20.19
CA PRO A 5 10.69 -0.67 -19.52
C PRO A 5 9.19 -0.92 -19.72
N HIS A 6 8.84 -2.17 -20.08
CA HIS A 6 7.45 -2.60 -20.22
C HIS A 6 7.14 -3.70 -19.21
N TYR A 7 6.02 -3.56 -18.52
CA TYR A 7 5.57 -4.47 -17.46
C TYR A 7 4.29 -5.21 -17.89
N PRO A 8 4.38 -6.51 -18.27
CA PRO A 8 3.22 -7.32 -18.61
C PRO A 8 2.44 -7.75 -17.37
N LEU A 9 1.23 -8.27 -17.54
CA LEU A 9 0.49 -8.95 -16.47
C LEU A 9 1.16 -10.27 -16.08
N TYR A 10 0.95 -10.70 -14.82
CA TYR A 10 1.30 -12.06 -14.38
C TYR A 10 0.01 -12.80 -14.01
N VAL A 11 -0.45 -13.69 -14.89
CA VAL A 11 -1.76 -14.35 -14.76
C VAL A 11 -1.59 -15.86 -14.86
N ALA A 12 -2.11 -16.57 -13.88
CA ALA A 12 -2.08 -18.04 -13.84
C ALA A 12 -0.67 -18.66 -13.92
N GLY A 13 0.36 -17.93 -13.44
CA GLY A 13 1.75 -18.38 -13.44
C GLY A 13 2.51 -18.10 -14.74
N ASP A 14 1.98 -17.21 -15.60
CA ASP A 14 2.66 -16.83 -16.85
C ASP A 14 2.63 -15.29 -17.01
N PHE A 15 3.74 -14.73 -17.51
CA PHE A 15 3.76 -13.34 -17.95
C PHE A 15 3.05 -13.22 -19.30
N THR A 16 2.08 -12.30 -19.40
CA THR A 16 1.21 -12.19 -20.56
C THR A 16 0.79 -10.76 -20.82
N ALA A 17 0.61 -10.41 -22.08
CA ALA A 17 -0.03 -9.15 -22.45
C ALA A 17 -1.50 -9.12 -22.00
N GLY A 18 -2.04 -7.94 -21.74
CA GLY A 18 -3.47 -7.76 -21.51
C GLY A 18 -4.28 -8.04 -22.78
N SER A 19 -5.39 -8.77 -22.65
CA SER A 19 -6.17 -9.23 -23.81
C SER A 19 -6.86 -8.11 -24.60
N LEU A 20 -7.08 -6.93 -24.00
CA LEU A 20 -7.56 -5.73 -24.70
C LEU A 20 -6.47 -5.04 -25.53
N GLY A 21 -5.19 -5.38 -25.34
CA GLY A 21 -4.08 -4.67 -25.97
C GLY A 21 -3.93 -3.21 -25.49
N GLN A 22 -4.58 -2.86 -24.37
CA GLN A 22 -4.46 -1.53 -23.77
C GLN A 22 -3.18 -1.45 -22.95
N VAL A 23 -2.37 -0.43 -23.24
CA VAL A 23 -1.13 -0.12 -22.51
C VAL A 23 -1.31 1.27 -21.88
N MET A 24 -0.85 1.42 -20.65
CA MET A 24 -0.83 2.68 -19.92
C MET A 24 0.60 3.09 -19.57
N ASP A 25 0.79 4.40 -19.44
CA ASP A 25 2.07 4.99 -19.04
C ASP A 25 2.20 5.04 -17.52
N SER A 26 3.39 4.72 -17.02
CA SER A 26 3.78 5.04 -15.66
C SER A 26 4.65 6.30 -15.65
N ILE A 27 4.25 7.27 -14.81
CA ILE A 27 4.89 8.58 -14.73
C ILE A 27 5.86 8.62 -13.55
N ASN A 28 7.09 9.03 -13.79
CA ASN A 28 8.02 9.34 -12.71
C ASN A 28 7.59 10.68 -12.06
N PRO A 29 7.17 10.69 -10.78
CA PRO A 29 6.69 11.91 -10.14
C PRO A 29 7.75 13.00 -9.98
N ALA A 30 9.03 12.62 -9.95
CA ALA A 30 10.13 13.57 -9.82
C ALA A 30 10.31 14.44 -11.07
N THR A 31 10.13 13.86 -12.26
CA THR A 31 10.35 14.53 -13.53
C THR A 31 9.03 14.91 -14.23
N GLY A 32 7.95 14.18 -13.96
CA GLY A 32 6.68 14.29 -14.68
C GLY A 32 6.70 13.58 -16.03
N GLU A 33 7.74 12.82 -16.34
CA GLU A 33 7.92 12.11 -17.61
C GLU A 33 7.52 10.64 -17.51
N VAL A 34 7.14 10.06 -18.65
CA VAL A 34 6.91 8.60 -18.75
C VAL A 34 8.25 7.89 -18.59
N TRP A 35 8.33 6.96 -17.66
CA TRP A 35 9.53 6.17 -17.41
C TRP A 35 9.35 4.68 -17.74
N ALA A 36 8.09 4.21 -17.75
CA ALA A 36 7.74 2.83 -18.07
C ALA A 36 6.33 2.75 -18.66
N THR A 37 6.00 1.61 -19.23
CA THR A 37 4.64 1.26 -19.67
C THR A 37 4.19 -0.04 -19.05
N PHE A 38 2.87 -0.28 -18.97
CA PHE A 38 2.33 -1.52 -18.43
C PHE A 38 1.03 -1.94 -19.13
N ASP A 39 0.80 -3.24 -19.22
CA ASP A 39 -0.43 -3.80 -19.77
C ASP A 39 -1.60 -3.64 -18.79
N CYS A 40 -2.79 -3.35 -19.33
CA CYS A 40 -4.03 -3.30 -18.58
C CYS A 40 -4.80 -4.61 -18.71
N ALA A 41 -5.23 -5.14 -17.55
CA ALA A 41 -6.10 -6.31 -17.53
C ALA A 41 -7.51 -5.96 -18.01
N SER A 42 -8.10 -6.89 -18.76
CA SER A 42 -9.49 -6.88 -19.15
C SER A 42 -10.36 -7.71 -18.20
N PRO A 43 -11.70 -7.65 -18.30
CA PRO A 43 -12.58 -8.58 -17.60
C PRO A 43 -12.30 -10.05 -17.94
N GLU A 44 -11.82 -10.35 -19.15
CA GLU A 44 -11.42 -11.70 -19.58
C GLU A 44 -10.15 -12.16 -18.85
N ASP A 45 -9.15 -11.28 -18.71
CA ASP A 45 -7.94 -11.59 -17.97
C ASP A 45 -8.23 -11.83 -16.48
N ILE A 46 -9.14 -11.04 -15.89
CA ILE A 46 -9.63 -11.24 -14.52
C ILE A 46 -10.32 -12.59 -14.38
N ASN A 47 -11.22 -12.93 -15.30
CA ASN A 47 -11.89 -14.23 -15.29
C ASN A 47 -10.89 -15.39 -15.44
N ARG A 48 -9.86 -15.25 -16.28
CA ARG A 48 -8.78 -16.22 -16.45
C ARG A 48 -7.99 -16.40 -15.14
N ALA A 49 -7.60 -15.30 -14.49
CA ALA A 49 -6.89 -15.33 -13.22
C ALA A 49 -7.69 -16.01 -12.10
N VAL A 50 -8.98 -15.66 -11.96
CA VAL A 50 -9.85 -16.23 -10.93
C VAL A 50 -10.18 -17.68 -11.22
N SER A 51 -10.43 -18.04 -12.48
CA SER A 51 -10.68 -19.44 -12.87
C SER A 51 -9.48 -20.34 -12.62
N ALA A 52 -8.25 -19.86 -12.92
CA ALA A 52 -7.03 -20.58 -12.61
C ALA A 52 -6.85 -20.75 -11.09
N ALA A 53 -7.10 -19.70 -10.30
CA ALA A 53 -7.04 -19.77 -8.85
C ALA A 53 -8.05 -20.79 -8.28
N ARG A 54 -9.26 -20.84 -8.81
CA ARG A 54 -10.28 -21.82 -8.39
C ARG A 54 -9.85 -23.25 -8.72
N ALA A 55 -9.37 -23.48 -9.93
CA ALA A 55 -8.83 -24.79 -10.33
C ALA A 55 -7.65 -25.22 -9.44
N THR A 56 -6.79 -24.28 -9.05
CA THR A 56 -5.64 -24.55 -8.18
C THR A 56 -6.06 -24.91 -6.76
N LEU A 57 -7.10 -24.30 -6.21
CA LEU A 57 -7.66 -24.68 -4.89
C LEU A 57 -8.19 -26.11 -4.86
N ASP A 58 -8.65 -26.63 -6.00
CA ASP A 58 -9.14 -28.01 -6.13
C ASP A 58 -8.01 -29.00 -6.52
N ASN A 59 -6.85 -28.49 -6.99
CA ASN A 59 -5.71 -29.31 -7.40
C ASN A 59 -4.95 -29.86 -6.18
N PRO A 60 -4.70 -31.19 -6.09
CA PRO A 60 -3.96 -31.79 -4.99
C PRO A 60 -2.58 -31.16 -4.74
N GLU A 61 -1.91 -30.64 -5.76
CA GLU A 61 -0.60 -30.00 -5.62
C GLU A 61 -0.62 -28.82 -4.62
N TRP A 62 -1.67 -28.02 -4.59
CA TRP A 62 -1.85 -26.91 -3.65
C TRP A 62 -2.78 -27.28 -2.50
N ARG A 63 -3.93 -27.88 -2.80
CA ARG A 63 -4.93 -28.26 -1.82
C ARG A 63 -4.36 -29.15 -0.70
N ASP A 64 -3.57 -30.16 -1.07
CA ASP A 64 -3.04 -31.16 -0.14
C ASP A 64 -1.63 -30.79 0.36
N MET A 65 -1.09 -29.63 -0.09
CA MET A 65 0.20 -29.13 0.38
C MET A 65 0.15 -28.87 1.88
N THR A 66 1.07 -29.44 2.63
CA THR A 66 1.13 -29.24 4.09
C THR A 66 1.43 -27.79 4.44
N ALA A 67 0.96 -27.34 5.59
CA ALA A 67 1.22 -25.98 6.08
C ALA A 67 2.74 -25.69 6.18
N THR A 68 3.53 -26.67 6.62
CA THR A 68 5.00 -26.57 6.66
C THR A 68 5.60 -26.38 5.24
N ALA A 69 5.07 -27.07 4.23
CA ALA A 69 5.54 -26.89 2.85
C ALA A 69 5.21 -25.50 2.30
N ARG A 70 4.02 -24.96 2.59
CA ARG A 70 3.67 -23.57 2.26
C ARG A 70 4.60 -22.58 2.97
N GLY A 71 4.90 -22.81 4.25
CA GLY A 71 5.87 -22.00 5.00
C GLY A 71 7.25 -21.97 4.33
N LYS A 72 7.73 -23.12 3.82
CA LYS A 72 9.01 -23.18 3.10
C LYS A 72 9.00 -22.36 1.79
N LEU A 73 7.87 -22.31 1.07
CA LEU A 73 7.74 -21.43 -0.10
C LEU A 73 7.85 -19.95 0.31
N LEU A 74 7.18 -19.56 1.39
CA LEU A 74 7.22 -18.19 1.91
C LEU A 74 8.61 -17.81 2.43
N PHE A 75 9.37 -18.72 3.07
CA PHE A 75 10.77 -18.47 3.43
C PHE A 75 11.64 -18.21 2.20
N ARG A 76 11.51 -19.04 1.14
CA ARG A 76 12.24 -18.80 -0.11
C ARG A 76 11.88 -17.47 -0.77
N LEU A 77 10.59 -17.09 -0.75
CA LEU A 77 10.15 -15.78 -1.23
C LEU A 77 10.79 -14.65 -0.43
N ALA A 78 10.83 -14.78 0.90
CA ALA A 78 11.45 -13.79 1.78
C ALA A 78 12.94 -13.60 1.48
N ASP A 79 13.66 -14.68 1.22
CA ASP A 79 15.09 -14.64 0.89
C ASP A 79 15.32 -13.93 -0.46
N LEU A 80 14.51 -14.22 -1.47
CA LEU A 80 14.53 -13.52 -2.76
C LEU A 80 14.19 -12.02 -2.62
N ILE A 81 13.19 -11.68 -1.79
CA ILE A 81 12.85 -10.27 -1.53
C ILE A 81 14.04 -9.55 -0.88
N ALA A 82 14.70 -10.17 0.10
CA ALA A 82 15.87 -9.58 0.76
C ALA A 82 17.04 -9.38 -0.23
N GLU A 83 17.29 -10.35 -1.10
CA GLU A 83 18.33 -10.26 -2.14
C GLU A 83 18.05 -9.14 -3.14
N HIS A 84 16.78 -8.95 -3.53
CA HIS A 84 16.36 -7.94 -4.51
C HIS A 84 15.84 -6.64 -3.89
N ALA A 85 16.00 -6.42 -2.57
CA ALA A 85 15.43 -5.26 -1.90
C ALA A 85 15.88 -3.92 -2.49
N GLY A 86 17.14 -3.79 -2.88
CA GLY A 86 17.65 -2.58 -3.52
C GLY A 86 17.10 -2.33 -4.92
N GLU A 87 16.85 -3.39 -5.70
CA GLU A 87 16.25 -3.29 -7.04
C GLU A 87 14.78 -2.88 -6.94
N LEU A 88 13.99 -3.64 -6.16
CA LEU A 88 12.57 -3.37 -5.95
C LEU A 88 12.32 -2.00 -5.31
N GLY A 89 13.16 -1.62 -4.34
CA GLY A 89 13.11 -0.30 -3.72
C GLY A 89 13.34 0.83 -4.73
N ARG A 90 14.33 0.70 -5.63
CA ARG A 90 14.56 1.71 -6.69
C ARG A 90 13.38 1.81 -7.66
N ILE A 91 12.79 0.68 -8.05
CA ILE A 91 11.60 0.67 -8.89
C ILE A 91 10.45 1.41 -8.18
N GLU A 92 10.20 1.09 -6.89
CA GLU A 92 9.16 1.76 -6.09
C GLU A 92 9.42 3.26 -5.94
N THR A 93 10.68 3.68 -5.76
CA THR A 93 11.08 5.09 -5.71
C THR A 93 10.75 5.81 -7.02
N THR A 94 11.18 5.25 -8.15
CA THR A 94 10.96 5.86 -9.46
C THR A 94 9.48 5.98 -9.80
N ASP A 95 8.68 4.98 -9.38
CA ASP A 95 7.25 4.88 -9.70
C ASP A 95 6.37 5.72 -8.77
N SER A 96 6.74 5.88 -7.50
CA SER A 96 5.91 6.55 -6.48
C SER A 96 6.45 7.89 -6.00
N GLY A 97 7.73 8.18 -6.21
CA GLY A 97 8.41 9.36 -5.70
C GLY A 97 8.87 9.27 -4.24
N LYS A 98 8.70 8.14 -3.55
CA LYS A 98 9.25 7.93 -2.21
C LYS A 98 10.76 7.90 -2.21
N LEU A 99 11.40 8.27 -1.09
CA LEU A 99 12.85 8.26 -0.97
C LEU A 99 13.42 6.84 -1.12
N ALA A 100 14.53 6.72 -1.86
CA ALA A 100 15.20 5.43 -2.10
C ALA A 100 15.65 4.75 -0.79
N ALA A 101 16.05 5.53 0.20
CA ALA A 101 16.38 5.02 1.53
C ALA A 101 15.16 4.38 2.22
N GLU A 102 13.98 5.02 2.13
CA GLU A 102 12.74 4.51 2.72
C GLU A 102 12.24 3.24 2.01
N THR A 103 12.20 3.23 0.68
CA THR A 103 11.71 2.10 -0.10
C THR A 103 12.61 0.87 0.03
N THR A 104 13.93 1.07 0.02
CA THR A 104 14.89 -0.02 0.20
C THR A 104 14.80 -0.63 1.60
N ALA A 105 14.76 0.21 2.65
CA ALA A 105 14.60 -0.25 4.02
C ALA A 105 13.26 -0.97 4.23
N GLN A 106 12.17 -0.42 3.69
CA GLN A 106 10.84 -1.01 3.77
C GLN A 106 10.77 -2.36 3.04
N THR A 107 11.38 -2.49 1.86
CA THR A 107 11.44 -3.76 1.13
C THR A 107 12.26 -4.81 1.89
N GLY A 108 13.35 -4.41 2.55
CA GLY A 108 14.08 -5.29 3.47
C GLY A 108 13.19 -5.80 4.61
N TYR A 109 12.41 -4.92 5.25
CA TYR A 109 11.45 -5.29 6.29
C TYR A 109 10.33 -6.21 5.77
N VAL A 110 9.92 -6.06 4.51
CA VAL A 110 8.93 -6.96 3.88
C VAL A 110 9.40 -8.41 3.90
N ALA A 111 10.69 -8.68 3.72
CA ALA A 111 11.23 -10.03 3.83
C ALA A 111 10.99 -10.63 5.22
N ASP A 112 11.19 -9.87 6.29
CA ASP A 112 10.94 -10.33 7.66
C ASP A 112 9.44 -10.55 7.92
N TYR A 113 8.59 -9.73 7.31
CA TYR A 113 7.14 -9.92 7.38
C TYR A 113 6.72 -11.26 6.75
N TYR A 114 7.27 -11.63 5.58
CA TYR A 114 7.04 -12.94 4.99
C TYR A 114 7.61 -14.09 5.86
N ARG A 115 8.79 -13.91 6.46
CA ARG A 115 9.38 -14.90 7.40
C ARG A 115 8.47 -15.13 8.60
N TYR A 116 7.88 -14.07 9.15
CA TYR A 116 6.93 -14.18 10.25
C TYR A 116 5.74 -15.08 9.89
N TYR A 117 5.07 -14.82 8.75
CA TYR A 117 3.94 -15.65 8.33
C TYR A 117 4.35 -17.04 7.86
N ALA A 118 5.53 -17.20 7.28
CA ALA A 118 6.11 -18.50 6.97
C ALA A 118 6.23 -19.38 8.24
N GLY A 119 6.71 -18.77 9.33
CA GLY A 119 6.81 -19.44 10.65
C GLY A 119 5.46 -19.70 11.31
N LEU A 120 4.41 -18.97 10.95
CA LEU A 120 3.05 -19.16 11.47
C LEU A 120 2.22 -20.17 10.68
N ALA A 121 2.61 -20.54 9.46
CA ALA A 121 1.79 -21.37 8.57
C ALA A 121 1.31 -22.67 9.22
N ASP A 122 2.17 -23.35 9.97
CA ASP A 122 1.87 -24.61 10.68
C ASP A 122 1.45 -24.42 12.15
N LYS A 123 1.11 -23.18 12.56
CA LYS A 123 0.63 -22.83 13.90
C LYS A 123 -0.85 -22.40 13.90
N ILE A 124 -1.56 -22.64 12.81
CA ILE A 124 -2.99 -22.29 12.67
C ILE A 124 -3.79 -23.38 13.37
N GLU A 125 -4.16 -23.14 14.64
CA GLU A 125 -4.84 -24.10 15.49
C GLU A 125 -6.37 -24.01 15.42
N GLY A 126 -7.03 -25.13 15.73
CA GLY A 126 -8.45 -25.19 16.08
C GLY A 126 -8.64 -25.33 17.57
N ALA A 127 -9.88 -25.56 18.00
CA ALA A 127 -10.25 -25.77 19.39
C ALA A 127 -11.12 -27.01 19.54
N VAL A 128 -10.95 -27.72 20.68
CA VAL A 128 -11.90 -28.75 21.13
C VAL A 128 -12.94 -28.05 22.01
N LEU A 129 -14.22 -28.20 21.69
CA LEU A 129 -15.32 -27.50 22.36
C LEU A 129 -16.03 -28.44 23.33
N PRO A 130 -16.24 -28.04 24.60
CA PRO A 130 -17.10 -28.77 25.52
C PRO A 130 -18.55 -28.60 25.11
N ILE A 131 -19.28 -29.71 25.03
CA ILE A 131 -20.71 -29.71 24.75
C ILE A 131 -21.43 -30.66 25.73
N ASP A 132 -22.71 -30.42 25.98
CA ASP A 132 -23.53 -31.22 26.85
C ASP A 132 -24.05 -32.48 26.12
N LYS A 133 -23.14 -33.28 25.58
CA LYS A 133 -23.38 -34.55 24.89
C LYS A 133 -22.20 -35.48 25.11
N PRO A 134 -22.31 -36.49 26.02
CA PRO A 134 -21.19 -37.35 26.40
C PRO A 134 -20.70 -38.29 25.28
N ASP A 135 -21.51 -38.52 24.26
CA ASP A 135 -21.21 -39.39 23.13
C ASP A 135 -20.73 -38.59 21.85
N MET A 136 -20.49 -37.30 22.00
CA MET A 136 -20.05 -36.45 20.88
C MET A 136 -18.70 -35.79 21.18
N HIS A 137 -17.87 -35.71 20.14
CA HIS A 137 -16.62 -34.95 20.13
C HIS A 137 -16.74 -33.80 19.12
N VAL A 138 -16.60 -32.55 19.59
CA VAL A 138 -16.73 -31.35 18.75
C VAL A 138 -15.42 -30.58 18.73
N PHE A 139 -14.93 -30.29 17.54
CA PHE A 139 -13.75 -29.48 17.32
C PHE A 139 -13.91 -28.52 16.15
N THR A 140 -13.14 -27.42 16.15
CA THR A 140 -13.05 -26.49 15.03
C THR A 140 -11.79 -26.78 14.23
N GLN A 141 -11.87 -26.61 12.93
CA GLN A 141 -10.73 -26.65 12.02
C GLN A 141 -10.71 -25.35 11.21
N ARG A 142 -9.51 -24.75 11.07
CA ARG A 142 -9.31 -23.59 10.22
C ARG A 142 -9.00 -24.06 8.79
N LEU A 143 -9.76 -23.60 7.83
CA LEU A 143 -9.60 -23.87 6.39
C LEU A 143 -9.28 -22.59 5.64
N PRO A 144 -8.57 -22.66 4.48
CA PRO A 144 -8.44 -21.51 3.58
C PRO A 144 -9.83 -20.97 3.22
N ILE A 145 -9.98 -19.64 3.19
CA ILE A 145 -11.27 -19.03 2.80
C ILE A 145 -11.54 -19.20 1.30
N GLY A 146 -10.50 -19.36 0.49
CA GLY A 146 -10.60 -19.51 -0.96
C GLY A 146 -9.76 -18.50 -1.73
N ILE A 147 -10.36 -17.72 -2.61
CA ILE A 147 -9.70 -16.72 -3.45
C ILE A 147 -9.77 -15.35 -2.80
N VAL A 148 -8.61 -14.73 -2.63
CA VAL A 148 -8.45 -13.38 -2.07
C VAL A 148 -8.13 -12.39 -3.19
N ALA A 149 -9.00 -11.40 -3.41
CA ALA A 149 -8.67 -10.22 -4.20
C ALA A 149 -7.92 -9.23 -3.29
N ALA A 150 -6.62 -9.09 -3.50
CA ALA A 150 -5.75 -8.18 -2.76
C ALA A 150 -5.57 -6.89 -3.57
N VAL A 151 -6.23 -5.80 -3.16
CA VAL A 151 -6.17 -4.52 -3.84
C VAL A 151 -5.28 -3.56 -3.06
N VAL A 152 -4.19 -3.10 -3.69
CA VAL A 152 -3.17 -2.27 -3.05
C VAL A 152 -3.07 -0.90 -3.70
N PRO A 153 -2.82 0.16 -2.90
CA PRO A 153 -2.60 1.51 -3.38
C PRO A 153 -1.14 1.70 -3.85
N TRP A 154 -0.80 2.91 -4.24
CA TRP A 154 0.47 3.31 -4.84
C TRP A 154 1.54 3.78 -3.83
N ASN A 155 1.20 4.06 -2.58
CA ASN A 155 2.10 4.76 -1.63
C ASN A 155 3.09 3.86 -0.88
N ALA A 156 2.86 2.55 -0.82
CA ALA A 156 3.75 1.58 -0.16
C ALA A 156 3.46 0.17 -0.72
N GLN A 157 3.67 0.00 -2.01
CA GLN A 157 3.20 -1.15 -2.78
C GLN A 157 3.71 -2.47 -2.22
N MET A 158 5.04 -2.60 -2.04
CA MET A 158 5.66 -3.83 -1.53
C MET A 158 5.16 -4.20 -0.14
N PHE A 159 5.08 -3.24 0.77
CA PHE A 159 4.65 -3.49 2.14
C PHE A 159 3.15 -3.84 2.21
N LEU A 160 2.30 -3.06 1.53
CA LEU A 160 0.85 -3.29 1.56
C LEU A 160 0.42 -4.55 0.80
N ALA A 161 1.19 -4.97 -0.21
CA ALA A 161 1.02 -6.29 -0.80
C ALA A 161 1.37 -7.40 0.19
N ALA A 162 2.49 -7.29 0.90
CA ALA A 162 2.91 -8.29 1.88
C ALA A 162 1.88 -8.49 2.99
N THR A 163 1.25 -7.41 3.50
CA THR A 163 0.20 -7.49 4.53
C THR A 163 -1.02 -8.32 4.11
N LYS A 164 -1.22 -8.52 2.81
CA LYS A 164 -2.33 -9.30 2.25
C LYS A 164 -1.88 -10.68 1.78
N LEU A 165 -0.76 -10.75 1.04
CA LEU A 165 -0.28 -11.98 0.45
C LEU A 165 0.28 -12.96 1.50
N ALA A 166 1.14 -12.48 2.40
CA ALA A 166 1.83 -13.36 3.33
C ALA A 166 0.84 -14.17 4.20
N PRO A 167 -0.16 -13.55 4.90
CA PRO A 167 -1.14 -14.32 5.66
C PRO A 167 -2.05 -15.19 4.79
N ALA A 168 -2.45 -14.71 3.59
CA ALA A 168 -3.33 -15.48 2.71
C ALA A 168 -2.64 -16.75 2.18
N LEU A 169 -1.39 -16.65 1.73
CA LEU A 169 -0.61 -17.77 1.24
C LEU A 169 -0.24 -18.75 2.36
N ALA A 170 0.10 -18.25 3.55
CA ALA A 170 0.34 -19.09 4.73
C ALA A 170 -0.91 -19.92 5.08
N ALA A 171 -2.09 -19.31 4.99
CA ALA A 171 -3.36 -19.99 5.23
C ALA A 171 -3.76 -20.97 4.11
N GLY A 172 -3.11 -20.94 2.94
CA GLY A 172 -3.42 -21.82 1.80
C GLY A 172 -4.45 -21.23 0.81
N CYS A 173 -4.73 -19.92 0.87
CA CYS A 173 -5.57 -19.24 -0.11
C CYS A 173 -4.82 -19.03 -1.43
N CYS A 174 -5.58 -18.84 -2.53
CA CYS A 174 -5.06 -18.25 -3.75
C CYS A 174 -5.31 -16.75 -3.78
N VAL A 175 -4.42 -15.97 -4.42
CA VAL A 175 -4.47 -14.52 -4.37
C VAL A 175 -4.40 -13.89 -5.77
N ILE A 176 -5.33 -12.99 -6.05
CA ILE A 176 -5.24 -12.09 -7.19
C ILE A 176 -4.83 -10.71 -6.65
N LEU A 177 -3.58 -10.31 -6.86
CA LEU A 177 -3.06 -9.01 -6.47
C LEU A 177 -3.36 -7.98 -7.56
N LYS A 178 -4.19 -7.00 -7.26
CA LYS A 178 -4.43 -5.84 -8.14
C LYS A 178 -3.53 -4.69 -7.69
N ALA A 179 -2.50 -4.39 -8.48
CA ALA A 179 -1.66 -3.21 -8.32
C ALA A 179 -2.43 -1.93 -8.67
N SER A 180 -2.05 -0.81 -8.07
CA SER A 180 -2.58 0.49 -8.49
C SER A 180 -2.10 0.83 -9.90
N GLU A 181 -2.99 1.37 -10.72
CA GLU A 181 -2.66 1.89 -12.05
C GLU A 181 -1.77 3.15 -12.01
N VAL A 182 -1.67 3.78 -10.85
CA VAL A 182 -0.85 4.99 -10.66
C VAL A 182 0.64 4.67 -10.59
N ALA A 183 0.99 3.55 -9.93
CA ALA A 183 2.38 3.12 -9.75
C ALA A 183 2.43 1.59 -9.64
N PRO A 184 2.30 0.83 -10.75
CA PRO A 184 2.17 -0.63 -10.73
C PRO A 184 3.51 -1.38 -10.80
N ALA A 185 4.57 -0.72 -11.25
CA ALA A 185 5.82 -1.36 -11.63
C ALA A 185 6.46 -2.25 -10.55
N PRO A 186 6.53 -1.85 -9.25
CA PRO A 186 7.14 -2.69 -8.24
C PRO A 186 6.38 -4.01 -8.03
N MET A 187 5.05 -4.01 -8.20
CA MET A 187 4.24 -5.23 -8.03
C MET A 187 4.47 -6.22 -9.16
N ILE A 188 4.59 -5.72 -10.39
CA ILE A 188 4.85 -6.59 -11.55
C ILE A 188 6.31 -7.08 -11.53
N ALA A 189 7.26 -6.22 -11.12
CA ALA A 189 8.64 -6.66 -10.89
C ALA A 189 8.73 -7.74 -9.79
N PHE A 190 7.97 -7.60 -8.72
CA PHE A 190 7.86 -8.59 -7.65
C PHE A 190 7.29 -9.94 -8.16
N ALA A 191 6.42 -9.95 -9.17
CA ALA A 191 5.88 -11.18 -9.74
C ALA A 191 6.97 -12.12 -10.28
N ARG A 192 8.13 -11.59 -10.70
CA ARG A 192 9.29 -12.41 -11.11
C ARG A 192 9.83 -13.26 -9.97
N LEU A 193 9.76 -12.75 -8.73
CA LEU A 193 10.18 -13.51 -7.55
C LEU A 193 9.17 -14.60 -7.22
N LEU A 194 7.87 -14.36 -7.39
CA LEU A 194 6.83 -15.38 -7.24
C LEU A 194 7.03 -16.55 -8.20
N ASP A 195 7.38 -16.25 -9.45
CA ASP A 195 7.70 -17.25 -10.46
C ASP A 195 8.91 -18.10 -10.05
N GLN A 196 10.00 -17.46 -9.59
CA GLN A 196 11.23 -18.13 -9.16
C GLN A 196 11.05 -19.03 -7.92
N VAL A 197 10.15 -18.67 -7.01
CA VAL A 197 9.85 -19.47 -5.80
C VAL A 197 9.27 -20.83 -6.16
N GLY A 198 8.52 -20.91 -7.26
CA GLY A 198 7.86 -22.13 -7.72
C GLY A 198 6.55 -22.40 -6.96
N PHE A 199 5.74 -21.38 -6.73
CA PHE A 199 4.34 -21.60 -6.38
C PHE A 199 3.63 -22.35 -7.51
N PRO A 200 2.70 -23.27 -7.22
CA PRO A 200 1.86 -23.85 -8.25
C PRO A 200 1.16 -22.77 -9.10
N LYS A 201 1.04 -22.99 -10.40
CA LYS A 201 0.37 -22.06 -11.30
C LYS A 201 -1.05 -21.78 -10.82
N GLY A 202 -1.45 -20.50 -10.80
CA GLY A 202 -2.75 -20.06 -10.31
C GLY A 202 -2.82 -19.73 -8.81
N VAL A 203 -1.80 -20.03 -8.00
CA VAL A 203 -1.76 -19.64 -6.59
C VAL A 203 -1.72 -18.11 -6.45
N VAL A 204 -0.91 -17.42 -7.27
CA VAL A 204 -0.84 -15.96 -7.31
C VAL A 204 -0.95 -15.47 -8.74
N SER A 205 -1.76 -14.45 -8.94
CA SER A 205 -1.75 -13.61 -10.15
C SER A 205 -1.54 -12.15 -9.75
N VAL A 206 -0.84 -11.38 -10.59
CA VAL A 206 -0.62 -9.94 -10.42
C VAL A 206 -1.17 -9.22 -11.63
N VAL A 207 -2.16 -8.37 -11.41
CA VAL A 207 -2.86 -7.63 -12.45
C VAL A 207 -2.85 -6.14 -12.14
N THR A 208 -2.93 -5.33 -13.17
CA THR A 208 -3.12 -3.88 -13.07
C THR A 208 -4.05 -3.40 -14.16
N GLY A 209 -4.58 -2.19 -14.03
CA GLY A 209 -5.54 -1.60 -14.96
C GLY A 209 -6.51 -0.69 -14.22
N ASP A 210 -7.38 -0.05 -15.00
CA ASP A 210 -8.39 0.89 -14.50
C ASP A 210 -9.49 0.22 -13.65
N ALA A 211 -10.37 1.05 -13.13
CA ALA A 211 -11.47 0.58 -12.30
C ALA A 211 -12.47 -0.27 -13.11
N GLU A 212 -12.81 0.16 -14.33
CA GLU A 212 -13.89 -0.43 -15.13
C GLU A 212 -13.52 -1.81 -15.67
N ASN A 213 -12.31 -1.96 -16.19
CA ASN A 213 -11.85 -3.17 -16.85
C ASN A 213 -11.18 -4.17 -15.90
N CYS A 214 -10.63 -3.71 -14.77
CA CYS A 214 -9.85 -4.54 -13.87
C CYS A 214 -10.45 -4.63 -12.45
N ALA A 215 -10.60 -3.50 -11.73
CA ALA A 215 -10.95 -3.54 -10.32
C ALA A 215 -12.41 -3.94 -10.06
N ILE A 216 -13.36 -3.44 -10.84
CA ILE A 216 -14.79 -3.77 -10.72
C ILE A 216 -15.03 -5.24 -11.08
N PRO A 217 -14.57 -5.76 -12.23
CA PRO A 217 -14.68 -7.17 -12.55
C PRO A 217 -14.09 -8.10 -11.47
N LEU A 218 -12.93 -7.74 -10.90
CA LEU A 218 -12.30 -8.52 -9.84
C LEU A 218 -13.14 -8.53 -8.56
N THR A 219 -13.59 -7.36 -8.10
CA THR A 219 -14.30 -7.23 -6.82
C THR A 219 -15.74 -7.73 -6.86
N ARG A 220 -16.35 -7.86 -8.06
CA ARG A 220 -17.68 -8.46 -8.29
C ARG A 220 -17.63 -9.93 -8.67
N HIS A 221 -16.46 -10.48 -8.90
CA HIS A 221 -16.36 -11.82 -9.47
C HIS A 221 -16.97 -12.87 -8.53
N ALA A 222 -17.86 -13.71 -9.05
CA ALA A 222 -18.64 -14.69 -8.27
C ALA A 222 -17.79 -15.69 -7.47
N HIS A 223 -16.55 -15.93 -7.86
CA HIS A 223 -15.63 -16.85 -7.20
C HIS A 223 -14.57 -16.16 -6.33
N VAL A 224 -14.69 -14.86 -6.08
CA VAL A 224 -13.85 -14.17 -5.10
C VAL A 224 -14.51 -14.28 -3.73
N ASP A 225 -13.83 -14.91 -2.79
CA ASP A 225 -14.34 -15.21 -1.46
C ASP A 225 -14.01 -14.11 -0.44
N ARG A 226 -12.92 -13.35 -0.69
CA ARG A 226 -12.48 -12.24 0.16
C ARG A 226 -11.89 -11.11 -0.65
N ILE A 227 -12.18 -9.87 -0.24
CA ILE A 227 -11.54 -8.66 -0.77
C ILE A 227 -10.75 -8.00 0.36
N ALA A 228 -9.43 -7.96 0.21
CA ALA A 228 -8.53 -7.23 1.10
C ALA A 228 -8.10 -5.93 0.41
N PHE A 229 -8.71 -4.83 0.79
CA PHE A 229 -8.56 -3.52 0.16
C PHE A 229 -7.78 -2.56 1.06
N THR A 230 -6.85 -1.80 0.48
CA THR A 230 -6.25 -0.61 1.09
C THR A 230 -6.39 0.55 0.12
N GLY A 231 -6.90 1.70 0.59
CA GLY A 231 -7.09 2.88 -0.25
C GLY A 231 -8.00 3.93 0.35
N GLY A 232 -8.54 4.81 -0.49
CA GLY A 232 -9.42 5.88 -0.07
C GLY A 232 -10.85 5.42 0.28
N PRO A 233 -11.57 6.18 1.15
CA PRO A 233 -12.91 5.81 1.61
C PRO A 233 -13.96 5.80 0.48
N GLU A 234 -13.78 6.62 -0.56
CA GLU A 234 -14.69 6.64 -1.71
C GLU A 234 -14.64 5.33 -2.48
N THR A 235 -13.43 4.86 -2.81
CA THR A 235 -13.22 3.56 -3.47
C THR A 235 -13.68 2.40 -2.57
N ALA A 236 -13.50 2.49 -1.25
CA ALA A 236 -13.96 1.49 -0.31
C ALA A 236 -15.49 1.29 -0.36
N ARG A 237 -16.26 2.37 -0.55
CA ARG A 237 -17.74 2.26 -0.74
C ARG A 237 -18.10 1.43 -1.97
N HIS A 238 -17.37 1.63 -3.08
CA HIS A 238 -17.57 0.83 -4.29
C HIS A 238 -17.18 -0.63 -4.06
N VAL A 239 -16.09 -0.90 -3.31
CA VAL A 239 -15.69 -2.27 -2.94
C VAL A 239 -16.79 -2.96 -2.13
N ILE A 240 -17.38 -2.28 -1.13
CA ILE A 240 -18.50 -2.82 -0.35
C ILE A 240 -19.72 -3.08 -1.24
N GLN A 241 -20.08 -2.15 -2.12
CA GLN A 241 -21.18 -2.32 -3.05
C GLN A 241 -20.97 -3.50 -3.99
N ASN A 242 -19.75 -3.66 -4.51
CA ASN A 242 -19.41 -4.76 -5.39
C ASN A 242 -19.43 -6.11 -4.67
N SER A 243 -18.96 -6.17 -3.42
CA SER A 243 -18.96 -7.41 -2.62
C SER A 243 -20.36 -7.90 -2.25
N ALA A 244 -21.38 -7.08 -2.41
CA ALA A 244 -22.77 -7.52 -2.22
C ALA A 244 -23.23 -8.52 -3.30
N GLU A 245 -22.59 -8.54 -4.46
CA GLU A 245 -22.93 -9.45 -5.56
C GLU A 245 -22.40 -10.88 -5.34
N ASN A 246 -21.25 -11.00 -4.65
CA ASN A 246 -20.58 -12.28 -4.42
C ASN A 246 -20.48 -12.69 -2.94
N PHE A 247 -21.00 -11.87 -2.03
CA PHE A 247 -20.91 -12.05 -0.57
C PHE A 247 -19.47 -12.18 -0.05
N ALA A 248 -18.49 -11.62 -0.77
CA ALA A 248 -17.08 -11.68 -0.38
C ALA A 248 -16.87 -10.96 0.94
N VAL A 249 -16.11 -11.59 1.85
CA VAL A 249 -15.71 -10.95 3.11
C VAL A 249 -14.76 -9.81 2.83
N THR A 250 -15.08 -8.60 3.30
CA THR A 250 -14.23 -7.42 3.08
C THR A 250 -13.36 -7.10 4.30
N THR A 251 -12.09 -6.77 4.05
CA THR A 251 -11.20 -6.08 5.00
C THR A 251 -10.80 -4.77 4.35
N LEU A 252 -11.04 -3.67 5.05
CA LEU A 252 -10.82 -2.32 4.54
C LEU A 252 -9.81 -1.60 5.42
N GLU A 253 -8.64 -1.30 4.84
CA GLU A 253 -7.62 -0.46 5.43
C GLU A 253 -7.66 0.91 4.77
N LEU A 254 -8.09 1.90 5.53
CA LEU A 254 -8.41 3.23 5.01
C LEU A 254 -7.52 4.29 5.65
N GLY A 255 -7.52 5.46 5.04
CA GLY A 255 -6.85 6.62 5.59
C GLY A 255 -7.54 7.22 6.82
N GLY A 256 -6.99 8.31 7.29
CA GLY A 256 -7.50 8.98 8.46
C GLY A 256 -6.85 10.34 8.69
N LYS A 257 -7.01 10.83 9.91
CA LYS A 257 -6.42 12.07 10.38
C LYS A 257 -5.81 11.82 11.76
N SER A 258 -4.74 11.02 11.78
CA SER A 258 -4.12 10.53 13.02
C SER A 258 -3.58 11.67 13.89
N PRO A 259 -3.86 11.68 15.22
CA PRO A 259 -3.33 12.68 16.13
C PRO A 259 -1.97 12.28 16.70
N ILE A 260 -1.12 13.29 16.95
CA ILE A 260 0.01 13.21 17.90
C ILE A 260 -0.34 14.15 19.05
N ILE A 261 -0.36 13.61 20.27
CA ILE A 261 -0.75 14.35 21.48
C ILE A 261 0.51 14.70 22.26
N VAL A 262 0.69 15.97 22.58
CA VAL A 262 1.85 16.49 23.32
C VAL A 262 1.37 17.17 24.60
N PHE A 263 1.71 16.60 25.76
CA PHE A 263 1.45 17.17 27.08
C PHE A 263 2.57 18.12 27.50
N ASP A 264 2.34 18.85 28.61
CA ASP A 264 3.25 19.88 29.10
C ASP A 264 4.54 19.34 29.76
N ASP A 265 4.56 18.07 30.12
CA ASP A 265 5.74 17.36 30.62
C ASP A 265 6.60 16.70 29.52
N ALA A 266 6.21 16.87 28.24
CA ALA A 266 6.97 16.30 27.12
C ALA A 266 8.28 17.06 26.88
N ASP A 267 9.31 16.31 26.46
CA ASP A 267 10.53 16.89 25.88
C ASP A 267 10.17 17.54 24.53
N ILE A 268 10.31 18.86 24.46
CA ILE A 268 9.89 19.67 23.30
C ILE A 268 10.68 19.33 22.04
N ASP A 269 11.98 19.05 22.18
CA ASP A 269 12.82 18.70 21.04
C ASP A 269 12.46 17.32 20.47
N ALA A 270 12.25 16.35 21.35
CA ALA A 270 11.79 15.00 20.97
C ALA A 270 10.39 15.04 20.38
N ALA A 271 9.46 15.83 20.94
CA ALA A 271 8.11 16.01 20.43
C ALA A 271 8.11 16.64 19.03
N ALA A 272 8.96 17.65 18.78
CA ALA A 272 9.14 18.27 17.49
C ALA A 272 9.67 17.28 16.45
N ASN A 273 10.69 16.47 16.80
CA ASN A 273 11.21 15.42 15.93
C ASN A 273 10.13 14.37 15.62
N GLY A 274 9.35 13.97 16.62
CA GLY A 274 8.22 13.04 16.44
C GLY A 274 7.15 13.55 15.49
N LEU A 275 6.79 14.85 15.59
CA LEU A 275 5.82 15.49 14.69
C LEU A 275 6.37 15.61 13.25
N ILE A 276 7.63 15.99 13.09
CA ILE A 276 8.31 16.08 11.79
C ILE A 276 8.39 14.70 11.14
N ALA A 277 8.93 13.71 11.84
CA ALA A 277 9.07 12.36 11.31
C ALA A 277 7.71 11.69 11.04
N GLY A 278 6.77 11.84 11.96
CA GLY A 278 5.43 11.24 11.87
C GLY A 278 4.55 11.80 10.76
N ASN A 279 4.83 13.03 10.28
CA ASN A 279 4.06 13.63 9.19
C ASN A 279 4.85 13.73 7.87
N PHE A 280 6.14 14.06 7.92
CA PHE A 280 6.91 14.31 6.69
C PHE A 280 7.56 13.05 6.10
N GLY A 281 7.68 11.96 6.85
CA GLY A 281 8.08 10.66 6.32
C GLY A 281 7.21 10.26 5.13
N ALA A 282 7.77 9.61 4.13
CA ALA A 282 7.15 9.30 2.84
C ALA A 282 6.52 10.54 2.15
N SER A 283 7.08 11.73 2.36
CA SER A 283 6.50 13.02 1.93
C SER A 283 5.04 13.20 2.39
N GLY A 284 4.69 12.70 3.57
CA GLY A 284 3.33 12.76 4.14
C GLY A 284 2.30 11.84 3.47
N GLN A 285 2.71 10.98 2.55
CA GLN A 285 1.82 10.08 1.79
C GLN A 285 1.61 8.77 2.54
N SER A 286 1.20 8.84 3.79
CA SER A 286 0.99 7.70 4.67
C SER A 286 -0.38 7.76 5.36
N CYS A 287 -1.11 6.64 5.35
CA CYS A 287 -2.39 6.48 6.05
C CYS A 287 -2.26 6.59 7.58
N VAL A 288 -1.06 6.35 8.12
CA VAL A 288 -0.75 6.46 9.55
C VAL A 288 -0.02 7.76 9.91
N ALA A 289 0.12 8.71 8.96
CA ALA A 289 0.81 9.97 9.22
C ALA A 289 0.14 10.75 10.35
N GLY A 290 0.95 11.21 11.32
CA GLY A 290 0.51 11.99 12.48
C GLY A 290 0.21 13.45 12.13
N THR A 291 -0.79 13.67 11.27
CA THR A 291 -1.06 14.96 10.62
C THR A 291 -1.76 16.00 11.49
N ARG A 292 -2.15 15.66 12.73
CA ARG A 292 -2.72 16.58 13.70
C ARG A 292 -1.88 16.59 14.97
N GLY A 293 -1.18 17.72 15.22
CA GLY A 293 -0.55 17.97 16.51
C GLY A 293 -1.58 18.53 17.49
N LEU A 294 -1.96 17.79 18.52
CA LEU A 294 -2.79 18.23 19.63
C LEU A 294 -1.89 18.55 20.81
N VAL A 295 -1.62 19.84 21.01
CA VAL A 295 -0.56 20.31 21.90
C VAL A 295 -1.15 21.01 23.11
N HIS A 296 -0.73 20.65 24.31
CA HIS A 296 -1.10 21.32 25.54
C HIS A 296 -0.65 22.80 25.52
N ARG A 297 -1.54 23.70 25.92
CA ARG A 297 -1.36 25.15 25.72
C ARG A 297 -0.04 25.73 26.25
N PRO A 298 0.46 25.34 27.44
CA PRO A 298 1.70 25.89 27.99
C PRO A 298 2.95 25.66 27.12
N VAL A 299 2.97 24.58 26.34
CA VAL A 299 4.14 24.21 25.50
C VAL A 299 3.93 24.47 24.00
N TYR A 300 2.74 24.99 23.63
CA TYR A 300 2.36 25.17 22.23
C TYR A 300 3.30 26.09 21.46
N ASP A 301 3.54 27.30 21.96
CA ASP A 301 4.35 28.30 21.24
C ASP A 301 5.80 27.89 21.14
N ALA A 302 6.36 27.26 22.19
CA ALA A 302 7.72 26.70 22.18
C ALA A 302 7.86 25.59 21.15
N LEU A 303 6.89 24.67 21.10
CA LEU A 303 6.90 23.57 20.13
C LEU A 303 6.78 24.06 18.69
N VAL A 304 5.88 25.02 18.41
CA VAL A 304 5.73 25.64 17.08
C VAL A 304 7.04 26.29 16.62
N ALA A 305 7.73 27.00 17.53
CA ALA A 305 9.02 27.63 17.22
C ALA A 305 10.09 26.59 16.85
N VAL A 306 10.20 25.51 17.65
CA VAL A 306 11.19 24.43 17.40
C VAL A 306 10.89 23.70 16.10
N ILE A 307 9.62 23.33 15.83
CA ILE A 307 9.23 22.67 14.55
C ILE A 307 9.58 23.59 13.37
N THR A 308 9.23 24.89 13.45
CA THR A 308 9.47 25.85 12.37
C THR A 308 10.98 26.00 12.10
N ASP A 309 11.80 26.00 13.12
CA ASP A 309 13.26 26.10 12.95
C ASP A 309 13.86 24.84 12.33
N LYS A 310 13.50 23.67 12.85
CA LYS A 310 13.95 22.37 12.29
C LYS A 310 13.48 22.18 10.84
N ALA A 311 12.26 22.57 10.50
CA ALA A 311 11.70 22.42 9.16
C ALA A 311 12.43 23.25 8.09
N LYS A 312 13.15 24.32 8.45
CA LYS A 312 14.01 25.09 7.53
C LYS A 312 15.18 24.27 6.98
N GLY A 313 15.63 23.26 7.73
CA GLY A 313 16.71 22.37 7.33
C GLY A 313 16.29 21.21 6.43
N LEU A 314 14.99 21.05 6.16
CA LEU A 314 14.49 19.97 5.33
C LEU A 314 14.74 20.24 3.84
N ILE A 315 15.40 19.29 3.18
CA ILE A 315 15.74 19.34 1.76
C ILE A 315 14.62 18.64 0.97
N VAL A 316 14.00 19.38 0.07
CA VAL A 316 13.03 18.85 -0.91
C VAL A 316 13.78 18.66 -2.23
N GLY A 317 13.80 17.45 -2.78
CA GLY A 317 14.64 17.18 -3.96
C GLY A 317 14.44 15.79 -4.57
N ASP A 318 15.41 15.36 -5.36
CA ASP A 318 15.43 14.07 -6.03
C ASP A 318 15.28 12.93 -4.99
N PRO A 319 14.31 12.04 -5.12
CA PRO A 319 14.09 10.94 -4.19
C PRO A 319 15.23 9.90 -4.19
N HIS A 320 16.09 9.90 -5.19
CA HIS A 320 17.28 9.04 -5.25
C HIS A 320 18.52 9.66 -4.58
N ASP A 321 18.52 10.97 -4.30
CA ASP A 321 19.62 11.62 -3.60
C ASP A 321 19.54 11.35 -2.09
N PRO A 322 20.57 10.76 -1.48
CA PRO A 322 20.56 10.46 -0.04
C PRO A 322 20.48 11.71 0.87
N ALA A 323 20.77 12.91 0.35
CA ALA A 323 20.61 14.16 1.08
C ALA A 323 19.16 14.67 1.11
N THR A 324 18.26 14.11 0.29
CA THR A 324 16.86 14.52 0.22
C THR A 324 16.09 14.01 1.43
N HIS A 325 15.28 14.90 2.03
CA HIS A 325 14.38 14.58 3.13
C HIS A 325 12.92 14.39 2.69
N LEU A 326 12.51 15.05 1.60
CA LEU A 326 11.18 14.95 1.01
C LEU A 326 11.29 14.84 -0.50
N GLY A 327 10.71 13.77 -1.04
CA GLY A 327 10.53 13.57 -2.47
C GLY A 327 9.24 14.23 -2.99
N PRO A 328 8.89 14.00 -4.27
CA PRO A 328 7.66 14.50 -4.88
C PRO A 328 6.42 13.79 -4.32
N LEU A 329 5.26 14.39 -4.53
CA LEU A 329 3.98 13.69 -4.44
C LEU A 329 3.77 12.82 -5.67
N CYS A 330 3.13 11.68 -5.49
CA CYS A 330 2.99 10.69 -6.56
C CYS A 330 2.15 11.22 -7.75
N THR A 331 1.14 12.05 -7.49
CA THR A 331 0.22 12.51 -8.55
C THR A 331 -0.05 14.01 -8.51
N THR A 332 -0.35 14.58 -9.68
CA THR A 332 -0.85 15.96 -9.82
C THR A 332 -2.14 16.19 -9.02
N ALA A 333 -3.00 15.18 -8.93
CA ALA A 333 -4.25 15.26 -8.16
C ALA A 333 -3.99 15.53 -6.68
N GLN A 334 -2.94 14.92 -6.10
CA GLN A 334 -2.54 15.17 -4.71
C GLN A 334 -2.02 16.61 -4.52
N VAL A 335 -1.20 17.11 -5.45
CA VAL A 335 -0.72 18.50 -5.41
C VAL A 335 -1.90 19.48 -5.42
N THR A 336 -2.88 19.25 -6.29
CA THR A 336 -4.09 20.07 -6.41
C THR A 336 -4.92 20.03 -5.14
N ARG A 337 -5.15 18.83 -4.58
CA ARG A 337 -5.90 18.63 -3.33
C ARG A 337 -5.28 19.39 -2.16
N ILE A 338 -3.96 19.35 -2.00
CA ILE A 338 -3.26 20.09 -0.95
C ILE A 338 -3.46 21.59 -1.12
N LYS A 339 -3.24 22.12 -2.34
CA LYS A 339 -3.42 23.54 -2.66
C LYS A 339 -4.83 24.04 -2.32
N GLU A 340 -5.85 23.29 -2.75
CA GLU A 340 -7.24 23.65 -2.50
C GLU A 340 -7.60 23.59 -1.01
N THR A 341 -7.11 22.57 -0.30
CA THR A 341 -7.40 22.43 1.14
C THR A 341 -6.70 23.53 1.95
N LEU A 342 -5.46 23.89 1.61
CA LEU A 342 -4.76 25.02 2.22
C LEU A 342 -5.47 26.36 1.94
N HIS A 343 -5.98 26.55 0.72
CA HIS A 343 -6.76 27.74 0.38
C HIS A 343 -8.02 27.84 1.25
N LYS A 344 -8.77 26.74 1.39
CA LYS A 344 -9.95 26.67 2.27
C LYS A 344 -9.59 26.95 3.74
N ALA A 345 -8.50 26.35 4.24
CA ALA A 345 -8.07 26.56 5.61
C ALA A 345 -7.70 28.03 5.90
N ARG A 346 -6.99 28.71 4.99
CA ARG A 346 -6.68 30.13 5.08
C ARG A 346 -7.95 31.00 5.12
N ALA A 347 -8.93 30.69 4.27
CA ALA A 347 -10.23 31.36 4.27
C ALA A 347 -11.02 31.17 5.59
N GLN A 348 -10.73 30.07 6.31
CA GLN A 348 -11.28 29.79 7.65
C GLN A 348 -10.47 30.39 8.80
N GLY A 349 -9.47 31.22 8.51
CA GLY A 349 -8.65 31.90 9.51
C GLY A 349 -7.44 31.09 10.03
N ALA A 350 -7.09 29.98 9.39
CA ALA A 350 -5.88 29.24 9.72
C ALA A 350 -4.62 30.01 9.27
N ILE A 351 -3.56 29.92 10.08
CA ILE A 351 -2.28 30.56 9.81
C ILE A 351 -1.29 29.50 9.30
N VAL A 352 -0.71 29.72 8.14
CA VAL A 352 0.41 28.94 7.66
C VAL A 352 1.69 29.50 8.28
N ALA A 353 2.21 28.83 9.29
CA ALA A 353 3.42 29.25 10.00
C ALA A 353 4.69 28.97 9.20
N PHE A 354 4.66 27.93 8.36
CA PHE A 354 5.78 27.49 7.53
C PHE A 354 5.27 26.83 6.25
N GLY A 355 5.97 27.00 5.12
CA GLY A 355 5.67 26.34 3.83
C GLY A 355 4.40 26.88 3.17
N GLY A 356 3.56 26.00 2.68
CA GLY A 356 2.27 26.31 2.08
C GLY A 356 2.29 26.64 0.60
N GLY A 357 3.40 26.32 -0.08
CA GLY A 357 3.61 26.55 -1.52
C GLY A 357 4.12 25.32 -2.26
N ARG A 358 4.39 25.49 -3.54
CA ARG A 358 5.16 24.52 -4.32
C ARG A 358 6.64 24.66 -3.97
N ALA A 359 7.37 23.55 -4.01
CA ALA A 359 8.83 23.58 -4.00
C ALA A 359 9.36 23.64 -5.43
N ASP A 360 10.47 24.36 -5.63
CA ASP A 360 11.09 24.55 -6.93
C ASP A 360 12.07 23.39 -7.24
N ALA A 361 11.54 22.16 -7.22
CA ALA A 361 12.31 20.94 -7.48
C ALA A 361 11.70 20.10 -8.63
N GLY A 362 10.48 20.44 -9.08
CA GLY A 362 9.80 19.72 -10.15
C GLY A 362 8.27 19.86 -10.09
N PRO A 363 7.55 19.13 -10.97
CA PRO A 363 6.11 19.32 -11.16
C PRO A 363 5.26 18.91 -9.95
N HIS A 364 5.66 17.88 -9.20
CA HIS A 364 4.88 17.31 -8.11
C HIS A 364 5.40 17.68 -6.71
N TYR A 365 6.33 18.61 -6.61
CA TYR A 365 6.93 18.97 -5.32
C TYR A 365 6.14 20.06 -4.59
N VAL A 366 5.91 19.83 -3.32
CA VAL A 366 5.29 20.78 -2.39
C VAL A 366 6.19 21.00 -1.18
N GLN A 367 6.10 22.17 -0.57
CA GLN A 367 6.86 22.49 0.62
C GLN A 367 6.26 21.76 1.84
N PRO A 368 7.09 21.23 2.76
CA PRO A 368 6.60 20.81 4.07
C PRO A 368 5.91 21.99 4.75
N THR A 369 4.74 21.74 5.35
CA THR A 369 3.83 22.82 5.75
C THR A 369 3.32 22.64 7.17
N LEU A 370 3.42 23.70 7.97
CA LEU A 370 2.82 23.78 9.30
C LEU A 370 1.65 24.77 9.28
N VAL A 371 0.46 24.26 9.63
CA VAL A 371 -0.78 25.06 9.70
C VAL A 371 -1.25 25.15 11.15
N LEU A 372 -1.38 26.38 11.66
CA LEU A 372 -1.93 26.64 12.98
C LEU A 372 -3.43 26.88 12.83
N CYS A 373 -4.23 26.05 13.53
CA CYS A 373 -5.68 26.06 13.41
C CYS A 373 -6.31 26.60 14.68
N ASN A 374 -7.22 27.57 14.55
CA ASN A 374 -7.93 28.21 15.67
C ASN A 374 -9.26 27.52 15.99
N THR A 375 -9.73 26.64 15.14
CA THR A 375 -10.99 25.90 15.30
C THR A 375 -10.85 24.48 14.77
N PRO A 376 -11.52 23.49 15.42
CA PRO A 376 -11.52 22.12 14.95
C PRO A 376 -12.22 21.93 13.58
N GLU A 377 -12.96 22.92 13.11
CA GLU A 377 -13.66 22.90 11.82
C GLU A 377 -12.76 23.25 10.64
N THR A 378 -11.51 23.63 10.89
CA THR A 378 -10.54 23.95 9.83
C THR A 378 -10.34 22.78 8.88
N ALA A 379 -10.36 23.03 7.58
CA ALA A 379 -10.30 22.01 6.53
C ALA A 379 -9.10 21.07 6.67
N THR A 380 -7.93 21.59 7.04
CA THR A 380 -6.72 20.78 7.24
C THR A 380 -6.78 19.83 8.45
N LEU A 381 -7.71 20.05 9.39
CA LEU A 381 -7.94 19.13 10.51
C LEU A 381 -8.96 18.04 10.18
N LYS A 382 -9.78 18.21 9.13
CA LYS A 382 -10.85 17.29 8.74
C LYS A 382 -10.52 16.46 7.51
N VAL A 383 -9.79 17.03 6.56
CA VAL A 383 -9.43 16.37 5.31
C VAL A 383 -8.07 15.71 5.44
N GLU A 384 -7.99 14.44 5.07
CA GLU A 384 -6.71 13.77 4.90
C GLU A 384 -5.97 14.40 3.72
N MET A 385 -4.84 15.07 4.03
CA MET A 385 -4.05 15.80 3.02
C MET A 385 -3.27 14.85 2.13
N PHE A 386 -2.74 13.78 2.71
CA PHE A 386 -1.87 12.79 2.08
C PHE A 386 -0.66 13.44 1.39
N GLY A 387 0.02 14.31 2.15
CA GLY A 387 1.19 15.08 1.73
C GLY A 387 1.82 15.84 2.91
N PRO A 388 3.00 16.42 2.73
CA PRO A 388 3.82 16.95 3.81
C PRO A 388 3.32 18.25 4.41
#